data_b37aefe2ac61d00b67de5deebb99d4eb
#
_entry.id   b37aefe2ac61d00b67de5deebb99d4eb
#
_cell.length_a   1.000
_cell.length_b   1.000
_cell.length_c   1.000
_cell.angle_alpha   90.00
_cell.angle_beta   90.00
_cell.angle_gamma   90.00
#
_symmetry.space_group_name_H-M   'P 1'
#
loop_
_entity.id
_entity.type
_entity.pdbx_description
1 polymer ?
#
loop_
_entity_poly.entity_id
_entity_poly.type
_entity_poly.pdbx_seq_one_letter_code
_entity_poly.pdbx_strand_id
1 'polypeptide(L)'
;MEENTGTKQETEEERVNALIEQNLRLVQKIANDFLGRGLSWEDLVSEGNRGLITAAHKFDPSRGARFSTYSAWWIKQAIRQAIAEQARTVRVPIGTQINWRRIRKVAKELTEKLGREPTDEEVAAEAKLPVATIQRLRSSNQVEVLSLNAPVSGEESESGEFMEFVYDETAPGPDQELINLEDVEQLLALLETLPEREKQVLRLRFGLDGEPVRTLEEVGAIIGCTNERVRQIQNQALRKLQQQIIKMK
;
A
#
# COMPACT_ATOMS: atom_id res chain seq x y z
N MET A 1 -9.37 23.08 -48.92
CA MET A 1 -10.47 22.63 -48.07
C MET A 1 -10.06 22.42 -46.58
N GLU A 2 -8.94 23.00 -46.15
CA GLU A 2 -8.38 22.82 -44.78
C GLU A 2 -8.60 24.00 -43.82
N GLU A 3 -9.01 25.17 -44.30
CA GLU A 3 -9.17 26.37 -43.44
C GLU A 3 -10.44 26.41 -42.58
N ASN A 4 -11.41 25.53 -42.78
CA ASN A 4 -12.72 25.62 -42.13
C ASN A 4 -12.85 24.70 -40.86
N THR A 5 -11.80 23.95 -40.52
CA THR A 5 -11.77 23.10 -39.33
C THR A 5 -11.22 23.81 -38.09
N GLY A 6 -10.23 24.70 -38.27
CA GLY A 6 -9.62 25.46 -37.19
C GLY A 6 -10.57 26.45 -36.52
N THR A 7 -11.32 27.23 -37.32
CA THR A 7 -12.24 28.27 -36.82
C THR A 7 -13.46 27.71 -36.09
N LYS A 8 -13.92 26.49 -36.43
CA LYS A 8 -15.01 25.80 -35.71
C LYS A 8 -14.54 25.20 -34.38
N GLN A 9 -13.31 24.75 -34.30
CA GLN A 9 -12.73 24.22 -33.06
C GLN A 9 -12.45 25.34 -32.06
N GLU A 10 -11.89 26.45 -32.46
CA GLU A 10 -11.65 27.64 -31.62
C GLU A 10 -12.94 28.18 -31.02
N THR A 11 -14.03 28.29 -31.79
CA THR A 11 -15.34 28.74 -31.29
C THR A 11 -16.01 27.76 -30.34
N GLU A 12 -15.76 26.45 -30.48
CA GLU A 12 -16.29 25.41 -29.56
C GLU A 12 -15.53 25.41 -28.24
N GLU A 13 -14.22 25.57 -28.25
CA GLU A 13 -13.38 25.71 -27.06
C GLU A 13 -13.72 26.99 -26.27
N GLU A 14 -13.91 28.12 -26.90
CA GLU A 14 -14.34 29.37 -26.27
C GLU A 14 -15.70 29.20 -25.57
N ARG A 15 -16.65 28.51 -26.20
CA ARG A 15 -17.95 28.21 -25.61
C ARG A 15 -17.83 27.31 -24.39
N VAL A 16 -17.01 26.25 -24.44
CA VAL A 16 -16.76 25.32 -23.31
C VAL A 16 -16.13 26.10 -22.17
N ASN A 17 -15.13 26.92 -22.41
CA ASN A 17 -14.47 27.73 -21.40
C ASN A 17 -15.44 28.72 -20.74
N ALA A 18 -16.28 29.41 -21.51
CA ALA A 18 -17.30 30.31 -20.98
C ALA A 18 -18.31 29.55 -20.06
N LEU A 19 -18.73 28.33 -20.44
CA LEU A 19 -19.60 27.49 -19.59
C LEU A 19 -18.92 27.10 -18.28
N ILE A 20 -17.63 26.81 -18.30
CA ILE A 20 -16.87 26.44 -17.09
C ILE A 20 -16.76 27.65 -16.17
N GLU A 21 -16.29 28.79 -16.66
CA GLU A 21 -16.06 30.00 -15.86
C GLU A 21 -17.34 30.50 -15.17
N GLN A 22 -18.47 30.52 -15.88
CA GLN A 22 -19.76 30.95 -15.34
C GLN A 22 -20.29 30.03 -14.24
N ASN A 23 -19.82 28.78 -14.17
CA ASN A 23 -20.35 27.76 -13.24
C ASN A 23 -19.36 27.31 -12.15
N LEU A 24 -18.20 27.97 -11.98
CA LEU A 24 -17.23 27.63 -10.90
C LEU A 24 -17.85 27.75 -9.51
N ARG A 25 -18.73 28.74 -9.26
CA ARG A 25 -19.44 28.88 -7.98
C ARG A 25 -20.37 27.72 -7.65
N LEU A 26 -20.91 27.05 -8.68
CA LEU A 26 -21.73 25.85 -8.50
C LEU A 26 -20.89 24.69 -7.95
N VAL A 27 -19.66 24.56 -8.42
CA VAL A 27 -18.73 23.52 -7.91
C VAL A 27 -18.45 23.73 -6.43
N GLN A 28 -18.11 24.96 -6.03
CA GLN A 28 -17.86 25.30 -4.62
C GLN A 28 -19.07 24.98 -3.73
N LYS A 29 -20.29 25.35 -4.17
CA LYS A 29 -21.52 25.05 -3.46
C LYS A 29 -21.73 23.53 -3.27
N ILE A 30 -21.49 22.75 -4.33
CA ILE A 30 -21.64 21.29 -4.27
C ILE A 30 -20.52 20.66 -3.43
N ALA A 31 -19.27 21.15 -3.52
CA ALA A 31 -18.15 20.64 -2.74
C ALA A 31 -18.39 20.78 -1.22
N ASN A 32 -19.03 21.87 -0.78
CA ASN A 32 -19.40 22.08 0.61
C ASN A 32 -20.28 20.97 1.20
N ASP A 33 -21.15 20.34 0.38
CA ASP A 33 -21.99 19.21 0.84
C ASP A 33 -21.17 17.93 1.11
N PHE A 34 -19.91 17.90 0.71
CA PHE A 34 -19.00 16.77 0.85
C PHE A 34 -17.88 16.99 1.86
N LEU A 35 -17.85 18.12 2.57
CA LEU A 35 -16.87 18.39 3.63
C LEU A 35 -16.89 17.31 4.72
N GLY A 36 -15.73 17.07 5.35
CA GLY A 36 -15.57 16.10 6.44
C GLY A 36 -15.61 14.64 6.00
N ARG A 37 -15.46 14.35 4.71
CA ARG A 37 -15.47 12.97 4.17
C ARG A 37 -14.09 12.43 3.82
N GLY A 38 -13.02 13.05 4.34
CA GLY A 38 -11.63 12.56 4.19
C GLY A 38 -10.81 13.24 3.11
N LEU A 39 -11.37 14.22 2.39
CA LEU A 39 -10.62 15.10 1.47
C LEU A 39 -10.68 16.56 1.93
N SER A 40 -9.64 17.32 1.59
CA SER A 40 -9.60 18.77 1.83
C SER A 40 -10.64 19.49 0.95
N TRP A 41 -11.00 20.72 1.32
CA TRP A 41 -11.94 21.51 0.52
C TRP A 41 -11.36 21.82 -0.86
N GLU A 42 -10.08 22.13 -0.94
CA GLU A 42 -9.34 22.40 -2.18
C GLU A 42 -9.37 21.19 -3.14
N ASP A 43 -9.15 19.99 -2.60
CA ASP A 43 -9.21 18.75 -3.37
C ASP A 43 -10.62 18.47 -3.89
N LEU A 44 -11.63 18.66 -3.04
CA LEU A 44 -13.04 18.50 -3.44
C LEU A 44 -13.43 19.46 -4.57
N VAL A 45 -12.99 20.73 -4.51
CA VAL A 45 -13.22 21.71 -5.56
C VAL A 45 -12.46 21.36 -6.82
N SER A 46 -11.21 20.94 -6.72
CA SER A 46 -10.38 20.52 -7.86
C SER A 46 -11.01 19.36 -8.61
N GLU A 47 -11.42 18.30 -7.88
CA GLU A 47 -12.09 17.14 -8.47
C GLU A 47 -13.48 17.49 -9.02
N GLY A 48 -14.19 18.39 -8.35
CA GLY A 48 -15.46 18.96 -8.85
C GLY A 48 -15.30 19.71 -10.16
N ASN A 49 -14.22 20.49 -10.32
CA ASN A 49 -13.89 21.19 -11.56
C ASN A 49 -13.60 20.20 -12.71
N ARG A 50 -12.94 19.05 -12.43
CA ARG A 50 -12.78 17.97 -13.44
C ARG A 50 -14.14 17.45 -13.91
N GLY A 51 -15.09 17.29 -12.97
CA GLY A 51 -16.47 16.91 -13.30
C GLY A 51 -17.18 17.98 -14.14
N LEU A 52 -17.01 19.26 -13.82
CA LEU A 52 -17.57 20.38 -14.58
C LEU A 52 -17.02 20.44 -16.01
N ILE A 53 -15.71 20.29 -16.19
CA ILE A 53 -15.05 20.23 -17.50
C ILE A 53 -15.62 19.09 -18.34
N THR A 54 -15.73 17.88 -17.73
CA THR A 54 -16.33 16.74 -18.41
C THR A 54 -17.78 17.00 -18.84
N ALA A 55 -18.55 17.69 -18.00
CA ALA A 55 -19.92 18.09 -18.31
C ALA A 55 -19.97 19.11 -19.46
N ALA A 56 -19.07 20.08 -19.49
CA ALA A 56 -19.03 21.13 -20.51
C ALA A 56 -18.76 20.56 -21.92
N HIS A 57 -17.83 19.60 -22.01
CA HIS A 57 -17.55 18.92 -23.29
C HIS A 57 -18.71 18.02 -23.78
N LYS A 58 -19.51 17.47 -22.86
CA LYS A 58 -20.60 16.54 -23.20
C LYS A 58 -21.99 17.20 -23.25
N PHE A 59 -22.05 18.50 -23.01
CA PHE A 59 -23.32 19.20 -22.91
C PHE A 59 -23.90 19.51 -24.30
N ASP A 60 -25.13 19.07 -24.50
CA ASP A 60 -25.93 19.35 -25.70
C ASP A 60 -27.12 20.25 -25.35
N PRO A 61 -27.12 21.55 -25.80
CA PRO A 61 -28.21 22.49 -25.52
C PRO A 61 -29.54 22.08 -26.16
N SER A 62 -29.52 21.27 -27.23
CA SER A 62 -30.73 20.89 -27.97
C SER A 62 -31.69 20.05 -27.14
N ARG A 63 -31.19 19.43 -26.06
CA ARG A 63 -31.98 18.61 -25.12
C ARG A 63 -32.84 19.40 -24.14
N GLY A 64 -32.84 20.73 -24.18
CA GLY A 64 -33.71 21.58 -23.36
C GLY A 64 -33.39 21.65 -21.87
N ALA A 65 -32.35 20.98 -21.38
CA ALA A 65 -31.92 21.05 -19.99
C ALA A 65 -31.00 22.24 -19.75
N ARG A 66 -31.07 22.87 -18.57
CA ARG A 66 -30.09 23.88 -18.16
C ARG A 66 -28.74 23.23 -17.85
N PHE A 67 -27.65 23.88 -18.28
CA PHE A 67 -26.29 23.39 -18.03
C PHE A 67 -26.01 23.12 -16.54
N SER A 68 -26.45 24.02 -15.65
CA SER A 68 -26.29 23.87 -14.21
C SER A 68 -26.92 22.58 -13.65
N THR A 69 -28.06 22.17 -14.18
CA THR A 69 -28.73 20.92 -13.78
C THR A 69 -27.97 19.70 -14.26
N TYR A 70 -27.50 19.75 -15.51
CA TYR A 70 -26.72 18.66 -16.11
C TYR A 70 -25.35 18.52 -15.47
N SER A 71 -24.61 19.62 -15.29
CA SER A 71 -23.27 19.61 -14.71
C SER A 71 -23.26 19.19 -13.23
N ALA A 72 -24.29 19.52 -12.46
CA ALA A 72 -24.39 19.12 -11.06
C ALA A 72 -24.26 17.60 -10.84
N TRP A 73 -24.78 16.80 -11.77
CA TRP A 73 -24.64 15.33 -11.69
C TRP A 73 -23.17 14.90 -11.89
N TRP A 74 -22.48 15.46 -12.90
CA TRP A 74 -21.09 15.17 -13.19
C TRP A 74 -20.15 15.62 -12.09
N ILE A 75 -20.37 16.81 -11.52
CA ILE A 75 -19.62 17.33 -10.38
C ILE A 75 -19.75 16.38 -9.19
N LYS A 76 -20.98 16.01 -8.81
CA LYS A 76 -21.23 15.06 -7.71
C LYS A 76 -20.61 13.68 -7.98
N GLN A 77 -20.62 13.22 -9.22
CA GLN A 77 -20.01 11.94 -9.60
C GLN A 77 -18.50 11.98 -9.46
N ALA A 78 -17.85 13.05 -9.96
CA ALA A 78 -16.39 13.21 -9.85
C ALA A 78 -15.95 13.29 -8.38
N ILE A 79 -16.61 14.10 -7.57
CA ILE A 79 -16.31 14.22 -6.13
C ILE A 79 -16.51 12.88 -5.40
N ARG A 80 -17.58 12.14 -5.65
CA ARG A 80 -17.82 10.83 -5.03
C ARG A 80 -16.75 9.81 -5.42
N GLN A 81 -16.31 9.85 -6.66
CA GLN A 81 -15.26 8.98 -7.15
C GLN A 81 -13.93 9.33 -6.48
N ALA A 82 -13.56 10.60 -6.41
CA ALA A 82 -12.35 11.06 -5.73
C ALA A 82 -12.34 10.67 -4.24
N ILE A 83 -13.46 10.86 -3.51
CA ILE A 83 -13.58 10.42 -2.12
C ILE A 83 -13.38 8.90 -2.01
N ALA A 84 -13.94 8.12 -2.92
CA ALA A 84 -13.78 6.66 -2.87
C ALA A 84 -12.35 6.21 -3.15
N GLU A 85 -11.59 6.96 -3.93
CA GLU A 85 -10.22 6.61 -4.35
C GLU A 85 -9.15 7.16 -3.41
N GLN A 86 -9.34 8.35 -2.84
CA GLN A 86 -8.27 9.13 -2.19
C GLN A 86 -8.52 9.42 -0.71
N ALA A 87 -9.78 9.34 -0.21
CA ALA A 87 -10.10 9.75 1.16
C ALA A 87 -9.54 8.83 2.25
N ARG A 88 -9.06 7.64 1.90
CA ARG A 88 -8.48 6.69 2.87
C ARG A 88 -6.97 6.59 2.70
N THR A 89 -6.22 6.62 3.79
CA THR A 89 -4.77 6.39 3.81
C THR A 89 -4.41 5.03 3.19
N VAL A 90 -5.16 3.98 3.53
CA VAL A 90 -5.05 2.68 2.87
C VAL A 90 -6.16 2.58 1.82
N ARG A 91 -5.78 2.61 0.54
CA ARG A 91 -6.73 2.56 -0.59
C ARG A 91 -7.55 1.27 -0.57
N VAL A 92 -8.86 1.40 -0.64
CA VAL A 92 -9.80 0.28 -0.77
C VAL A 92 -10.50 0.34 -2.13
N PRO A 93 -10.55 -0.76 -2.90
CA PRO A 93 -11.23 -0.80 -4.19
C PRO A 93 -12.71 -0.38 -4.09
N ILE A 94 -13.21 0.35 -5.11
CA ILE A 94 -14.59 0.90 -5.11
C ILE A 94 -15.63 -0.22 -4.96
N GLY A 95 -15.44 -1.37 -5.62
CA GLY A 95 -16.35 -2.52 -5.50
C GLY A 95 -16.48 -3.02 -4.05
N THR A 96 -15.38 -3.04 -3.31
CA THR A 96 -15.34 -3.40 -1.88
C THR A 96 -16.12 -2.39 -1.04
N GLN A 97 -15.96 -1.09 -1.33
CA GLN A 97 -16.69 -0.03 -0.63
C GLN A 97 -18.20 -0.07 -0.92
N ILE A 98 -18.61 -0.39 -2.15
CA ILE A 98 -20.02 -0.56 -2.52
C ILE A 98 -20.62 -1.73 -1.76
N ASN A 99 -19.94 -2.88 -1.73
CA ASN A 99 -20.38 -4.04 -0.99
C ASN A 99 -20.49 -3.74 0.52
N TRP A 100 -19.52 -3.03 1.08
CA TRP A 100 -19.57 -2.61 2.48
C TRP A 100 -20.76 -1.70 2.81
N ARG A 101 -21.04 -0.71 1.96
CA ARG A 101 -22.22 0.16 2.11
C ARG A 101 -23.53 -0.65 2.04
N ARG A 102 -23.61 -1.64 1.14
CA ARG A 102 -24.75 -2.55 1.01
C ARG A 102 -24.93 -3.37 2.28
N ILE A 103 -23.86 -4.00 2.79
CA ILE A 103 -23.88 -4.78 4.03
C ILE A 103 -24.36 -3.93 5.19
N ARG A 104 -23.80 -2.72 5.36
CA ARG A 104 -24.15 -1.80 6.45
C ARG A 104 -25.63 -1.35 6.38
N LYS A 105 -26.15 -1.11 5.17
CA LYS A 105 -27.53 -0.77 4.96
C LYS A 105 -28.46 -1.93 5.34
N VAL A 106 -28.17 -3.13 4.84
CA VAL A 106 -28.93 -4.35 5.13
C VAL A 106 -28.89 -4.68 6.63
N ALA A 107 -27.70 -4.59 7.24
CA ALA A 107 -27.57 -4.84 8.68
C ALA A 107 -28.46 -3.88 9.50
N LYS A 108 -28.49 -2.58 9.14
CA LYS A 108 -29.35 -1.61 9.80
C LYS A 108 -30.84 -1.94 9.64
N GLU A 109 -31.28 -2.27 8.42
CA GLU A 109 -32.67 -2.64 8.15
C GLU A 109 -33.09 -3.92 8.90
N LEU A 110 -32.19 -4.91 9.01
CA LEU A 110 -32.43 -6.13 9.77
C LEU A 110 -32.46 -5.85 11.29
N THR A 111 -31.59 -4.98 11.80
CA THR A 111 -31.62 -4.57 13.20
C THR A 111 -32.94 -3.90 13.57
N GLU A 112 -33.45 -3.02 12.71
CA GLU A 112 -34.77 -2.37 12.91
C GLU A 112 -35.92 -3.37 12.89
N LYS A 113 -35.84 -4.43 12.06
CA LYS A 113 -36.88 -5.48 11.95
C LYS A 113 -36.82 -6.51 13.08
N LEU A 114 -35.61 -6.91 13.50
CA LEU A 114 -35.40 -8.00 14.45
C LEU A 114 -35.29 -7.52 15.90
N GLY A 115 -35.05 -6.21 16.14
CA GLY A 115 -34.79 -5.63 17.47
C GLY A 115 -33.47 -6.09 18.11
N ARG A 116 -32.59 -6.77 17.33
CA ARG A 116 -31.26 -7.24 17.74
C ARG A 116 -30.26 -7.11 16.59
N GLU A 117 -28.98 -7.21 16.91
CA GLU A 117 -27.95 -7.28 15.86
C GLU A 117 -28.11 -8.57 15.01
N PRO A 118 -28.13 -8.45 13.66
CA PRO A 118 -28.24 -9.59 12.76
C PRO A 118 -26.95 -10.41 12.72
N THR A 119 -27.08 -11.71 12.54
CA THR A 119 -25.94 -12.61 12.29
C THR A 119 -25.38 -12.42 10.88
N ASP A 120 -24.10 -12.83 10.66
CA ASP A 120 -23.48 -12.74 9.35
C ASP A 120 -24.23 -13.56 8.28
N GLU A 121 -24.89 -14.64 8.68
CA GLU A 121 -25.70 -15.48 7.81
C GLU A 121 -26.99 -14.77 7.38
N GLU A 122 -27.66 -14.09 8.31
CA GLU A 122 -28.86 -13.28 8.02
C GLU A 122 -28.55 -12.12 7.08
N VAL A 123 -27.42 -11.44 7.32
CA VAL A 123 -26.93 -10.36 6.43
C VAL A 123 -26.54 -10.90 5.07
N ALA A 124 -25.92 -12.09 5.01
CA ALA A 124 -25.52 -12.76 3.76
C ALA A 124 -26.71 -13.09 2.88
N ALA A 125 -27.77 -13.65 3.48
CA ALA A 125 -28.99 -14.01 2.78
C ALA A 125 -29.66 -12.76 2.16
N GLU A 126 -29.82 -11.69 2.91
CA GLU A 126 -30.49 -10.46 2.47
C GLU A 126 -29.60 -9.65 1.51
N ALA A 127 -28.28 -9.55 1.79
CA ALA A 127 -27.32 -8.87 0.93
C ALA A 127 -26.99 -9.66 -0.35
N LYS A 128 -27.38 -10.94 -0.47
CA LYS A 128 -27.02 -11.85 -1.57
C LYS A 128 -25.50 -11.90 -1.80
N LEU A 129 -24.74 -12.05 -0.74
CA LEU A 129 -23.28 -12.16 -0.74
C LEU A 129 -22.86 -13.40 0.05
N PRO A 130 -21.74 -14.04 -0.30
CA PRO A 130 -21.18 -15.15 0.48
C PRO A 130 -20.81 -14.69 1.90
N VAL A 131 -21.07 -15.54 2.91
CA VAL A 131 -20.72 -15.27 4.33
C VAL A 131 -19.24 -14.96 4.49
N ALA A 132 -18.36 -15.73 3.82
CA ALA A 132 -16.91 -15.50 3.84
C ALA A 132 -16.53 -14.08 3.33
N THR A 133 -17.28 -13.50 2.39
CA THR A 133 -17.05 -12.13 1.93
C THR A 133 -17.42 -11.12 2.99
N ILE A 134 -18.51 -11.34 3.72
CA ILE A 134 -18.95 -10.45 4.81
C ILE A 134 -17.91 -10.44 5.95
N GLN A 135 -17.44 -11.61 6.37
CA GLN A 135 -16.42 -11.74 7.40
C GLN A 135 -15.12 -11.03 7.01
N ARG A 136 -14.65 -11.23 5.76
CA ARG A 136 -13.47 -10.53 5.24
C ARG A 136 -13.66 -9.02 5.21
N LEU A 137 -14.84 -8.54 4.82
CA LEU A 137 -15.12 -7.11 4.76
C LEU A 137 -15.25 -6.48 6.16
N ARG A 138 -15.78 -7.21 7.14
CA ARG A 138 -15.79 -6.76 8.53
C ARG A 138 -14.38 -6.61 9.08
N SER A 139 -13.54 -7.62 8.98
CA SER A 139 -12.16 -7.56 9.46
C SER A 139 -11.35 -6.47 8.78
N SER A 140 -11.48 -6.31 7.45
CA SER A 140 -10.75 -5.25 6.70
C SER A 140 -11.20 -3.82 7.04
N ASN A 141 -12.45 -3.63 7.49
CA ASN A 141 -12.97 -2.30 7.81
C ASN A 141 -12.81 -1.91 9.29
N GLN A 142 -12.38 -2.84 10.14
CA GLN A 142 -12.07 -2.60 11.55
C GLN A 142 -10.67 -2.00 11.77
N VAL A 143 -9.84 -1.96 10.71
CA VAL A 143 -8.50 -1.36 10.80
C VAL A 143 -8.65 0.16 10.82
N GLU A 144 -8.53 0.74 12.00
CA GLU A 144 -8.39 2.20 12.18
C GLU A 144 -6.93 2.58 11.98
N VAL A 145 -6.71 3.59 11.14
CA VAL A 145 -5.38 4.16 10.94
C VAL A 145 -5.23 5.30 11.93
N LEU A 146 -4.31 5.13 12.87
CA LEU A 146 -3.96 6.15 13.87
C LEU A 146 -2.76 6.97 13.40
N SER A 147 -2.73 8.24 13.77
CA SER A 147 -1.54 9.08 13.54
C SER A 147 -0.44 8.69 14.54
N LEU A 148 0.77 8.47 14.05
CA LEU A 148 1.94 8.24 14.92
C LEU A 148 2.29 9.46 15.78
N ASN A 149 1.90 10.66 15.34
CA ASN A 149 2.09 11.89 16.10
C ASN A 149 0.89 12.20 17.02
N ALA A 150 -0.07 11.29 17.15
CA ALA A 150 -1.15 11.48 18.10
C ALA A 150 -0.59 11.40 19.52
N PRO A 151 -0.98 12.34 20.43
CA PRO A 151 -0.57 12.27 21.82
C PRO A 151 -1.21 11.04 22.48
N VAL A 152 -0.40 10.29 23.21
CA VAL A 152 -0.89 9.19 24.04
C VAL A 152 -1.51 9.83 25.29
N SER A 153 -2.82 9.71 25.46
CA SER A 153 -3.57 10.24 26.60
C SER A 153 -3.16 9.54 27.89
N GLY A 154 -2.32 10.18 28.67
CA GLY A 154 -1.97 9.81 30.06
C GLY A 154 -1.85 11.08 30.87
N GLU A 155 -2.20 11.02 32.16
CA GLU A 155 -2.29 12.19 33.07
C GLU A 155 -1.07 13.11 33.01
N GLU A 156 -1.35 14.34 32.73
CA GLU A 156 -0.76 15.66 33.05
C GLU A 156 0.74 15.96 32.90
N SER A 157 1.70 15.13 32.55
CA SER A 157 3.09 15.65 32.44
C SER A 157 4.07 15.04 31.44
N GLU A 158 3.76 13.97 30.78
CA GLU A 158 4.62 13.44 29.71
C GLU A 158 3.76 12.95 28.53
N SER A 159 3.27 13.89 27.74
CA SER A 159 2.59 13.58 26.48
C SER A 159 3.60 13.16 25.44
N GLY A 160 4.05 11.90 25.48
CA GLY A 160 4.81 11.30 24.40
C GLY A 160 3.91 11.08 23.17
N GLU A 161 4.48 11.15 21.98
CA GLU A 161 3.79 10.78 20.75
C GLU A 161 3.71 9.25 20.63
N PHE A 162 2.66 8.75 19.97
CA PHE A 162 2.47 7.31 19.76
C PHE A 162 3.67 6.65 19.06
N MET A 163 4.40 7.42 18.25
CA MET A 163 5.61 6.98 17.55
C MET A 163 6.73 6.52 18.50
N GLU A 164 6.84 7.11 19.71
CA GLU A 164 7.88 6.75 20.69
C GLU A 164 7.68 5.35 21.29
N PHE A 165 6.44 4.82 21.21
CA PHE A 165 6.09 3.49 21.71
C PHE A 165 6.20 2.39 20.65
N VAL A 166 6.46 2.77 19.39
CA VAL A 166 6.66 1.80 18.29
C VAL A 166 8.13 1.42 18.23
N TYR A 167 8.45 0.21 18.65
CA TYR A 167 9.81 -0.31 18.58
C TYR A 167 10.11 -0.92 17.20
N ASP A 168 11.38 -0.89 16.81
CA ASP A 168 11.86 -1.52 15.58
C ASP A 168 12.14 -3.01 15.86
N GLU A 169 11.28 -3.90 15.33
CA GLU A 169 11.44 -5.34 15.45
C GLU A 169 12.67 -5.88 14.70
N THR A 170 13.21 -5.10 13.77
CA THR A 170 14.36 -5.51 12.94
C THR A 170 15.69 -5.06 13.52
N ALA A 171 15.66 -4.10 14.45
CA ALA A 171 16.88 -3.63 15.10
C ALA A 171 17.44 -4.73 16.02
N PRO A 172 18.66 -5.21 15.79
CA PRO A 172 19.28 -6.18 16.67
C PRO A 172 19.52 -5.53 18.04
N GLY A 173 19.16 -6.26 19.12
CA GLY A 173 19.50 -5.84 20.46
C GLY A 173 21.02 -5.80 20.66
N PRO A 174 21.54 -5.01 21.61
CA PRO A 174 22.97 -4.95 21.89
C PRO A 174 23.56 -6.30 22.27
N ASP A 175 22.80 -7.15 22.92
CA ASP A 175 23.20 -8.53 23.26
C ASP A 175 23.35 -9.38 21.99
N GLN A 176 22.48 -9.19 20.99
CA GLN A 176 22.53 -9.93 19.73
C GLN A 176 23.74 -9.53 18.89
N GLU A 177 24.12 -8.27 18.89
CA GLU A 177 25.33 -7.80 18.20
C GLU A 177 26.59 -8.43 18.82
N LEU A 178 26.66 -8.49 20.15
CA LEU A 178 27.79 -9.10 20.84
C LEU A 178 27.87 -10.62 20.55
N ILE A 179 26.73 -11.33 20.62
CA ILE A 179 26.67 -12.76 20.29
C ILE A 179 27.11 -13.00 18.85
N ASN A 180 26.67 -12.16 17.90
CA ASN A 180 27.06 -12.28 16.49
C ASN A 180 28.56 -12.08 16.30
N LEU A 181 29.20 -11.15 17.03
CA LEU A 181 30.65 -10.93 16.98
C LEU A 181 31.41 -12.13 17.55
N GLU A 182 31.01 -12.66 18.71
CA GLU A 182 31.59 -13.86 19.29
C GLU A 182 31.44 -15.09 18.37
N ASP A 183 30.26 -15.26 17.77
CA ASP A 183 30.01 -16.35 16.82
C ASP A 183 30.92 -16.24 15.58
N VAL A 184 31.14 -15.02 15.06
CA VAL A 184 32.06 -14.77 13.94
C VAL A 184 33.51 -15.09 14.32
N GLU A 185 33.96 -14.65 15.50
CA GLU A 185 35.31 -14.94 15.98
C GLU A 185 35.52 -16.45 16.17
N GLN A 186 34.57 -17.15 16.75
CA GLN A 186 34.60 -18.61 16.90
C GLN A 186 34.63 -19.31 15.53
N LEU A 187 33.83 -18.87 14.57
CA LEU A 187 33.78 -19.42 13.23
C LEU A 187 35.13 -19.22 12.51
N LEU A 188 35.75 -18.04 12.63
CA LEU A 188 37.07 -17.78 12.06
C LEU A 188 38.15 -18.67 12.69
N ALA A 189 38.11 -18.85 14.01
CA ALA A 189 39.04 -19.74 14.71
C ALA A 189 38.88 -21.22 14.25
N LEU A 190 37.64 -21.69 14.07
CA LEU A 190 37.37 -23.02 13.54
C LEU A 190 37.82 -23.17 12.06
N LEU A 191 37.68 -22.13 11.27
CA LEU A 191 38.13 -22.10 9.89
C LEU A 191 39.68 -22.36 9.80
N GLU A 192 40.44 -21.80 10.76
CA GLU A 192 41.89 -22.00 10.81
C GLU A 192 42.29 -23.46 11.08
N THR A 193 41.41 -24.27 11.65
CA THR A 193 41.67 -25.70 11.89
C THR A 193 41.53 -26.59 10.65
N LEU A 194 40.95 -26.04 9.55
CA LEU A 194 40.75 -26.78 8.32
C LEU A 194 42.04 -26.88 7.47
N PRO A 195 42.17 -27.92 6.62
CA PRO A 195 43.23 -28.00 5.62
C PRO A 195 43.23 -26.79 4.70
N GLU A 196 44.41 -26.31 4.27
CA GLU A 196 44.57 -25.10 3.48
C GLU A 196 43.68 -25.03 2.20
N ARG A 197 43.51 -26.15 1.52
CA ARG A 197 42.63 -26.21 0.34
C ARG A 197 41.19 -26.00 0.65
N GLU A 198 40.68 -26.54 1.75
CA GLU A 198 39.29 -26.38 2.22
C GLU A 198 39.06 -24.96 2.68
N LYS A 199 40.02 -24.40 3.43
CA LYS A 199 40.01 -23.00 3.90
C LYS A 199 39.95 -22.02 2.73
N GLN A 200 40.82 -22.19 1.75
CA GLN A 200 40.89 -21.33 0.57
C GLN A 200 39.59 -21.37 -0.25
N VAL A 201 38.97 -22.54 -0.42
CA VAL A 201 37.67 -22.66 -1.08
C VAL A 201 36.60 -21.89 -0.36
N LEU A 202 36.50 -21.98 0.99
CA LEU A 202 35.51 -21.28 1.78
C LEU A 202 35.76 -19.77 1.77
N ARG A 203 37.01 -19.31 1.92
CA ARG A 203 37.36 -17.88 1.87
C ARG A 203 36.94 -17.23 0.55
N LEU A 204 37.31 -17.83 -0.58
CA LEU A 204 36.98 -17.33 -1.92
C LEU A 204 35.47 -17.39 -2.19
N ARG A 205 34.78 -18.45 -1.72
CA ARG A 205 33.35 -18.66 -1.98
C ARG A 205 32.47 -17.71 -1.22
N PHE A 206 32.80 -17.44 0.05
CA PHE A 206 31.99 -16.63 0.96
C PHE A 206 32.54 -15.22 1.17
N GLY A 207 33.68 -14.88 0.59
CA GLY A 207 34.27 -13.55 0.71
C GLY A 207 34.71 -13.20 2.13
N LEU A 208 35.26 -14.19 2.89
CA LEU A 208 35.52 -14.02 4.34
C LEU A 208 36.65 -13.03 4.68
N ASP A 209 37.54 -12.74 3.74
CA ASP A 209 38.64 -11.79 3.95
C ASP A 209 38.36 -10.41 3.32
N GLY A 210 37.09 -10.04 3.15
CA GLY A 210 36.70 -8.78 2.50
C GLY A 210 36.75 -8.82 0.97
N GLU A 211 36.99 -9.98 0.39
CA GLU A 211 36.92 -10.20 -1.06
C GLU A 211 35.46 -10.41 -1.52
N PRO A 212 35.13 -10.15 -2.81
CA PRO A 212 33.80 -10.39 -3.32
C PRO A 212 33.46 -11.90 -3.31
N VAL A 213 32.21 -12.22 -3.00
CA VAL A 213 31.67 -13.58 -3.07
C VAL A 213 31.79 -14.11 -4.51
N ARG A 214 32.42 -15.26 -4.72
CA ARG A 214 32.70 -15.84 -6.04
C ARG A 214 31.81 -17.05 -6.32
N THR A 215 31.54 -17.30 -7.60
CA THR A 215 30.83 -18.49 -8.05
C THR A 215 31.71 -19.75 -7.98
N LEU A 216 31.12 -20.96 -8.05
CA LEU A 216 31.88 -22.20 -8.04
C LEU A 216 32.82 -22.29 -9.25
N GLU A 217 32.46 -21.71 -10.39
CA GLU A 217 33.28 -21.66 -11.60
C GLU A 217 34.51 -20.78 -11.42
N GLU A 218 34.31 -19.58 -10.87
CA GLU A 218 35.41 -18.65 -10.61
C GLU A 218 36.40 -19.21 -9.58
N VAL A 219 35.87 -19.82 -8.50
CA VAL A 219 36.71 -20.51 -7.50
C VAL A 219 37.46 -21.68 -8.15
N GLY A 220 36.79 -22.47 -9.02
CA GLY A 220 37.40 -23.57 -9.77
C GLY A 220 38.52 -23.09 -10.67
N ALA A 221 38.34 -21.97 -11.37
CA ALA A 221 39.38 -21.36 -12.22
C ALA A 221 40.61 -20.91 -11.42
N ILE A 222 40.43 -20.35 -10.21
CA ILE A 222 41.51 -19.88 -9.34
C ILE A 222 42.32 -21.06 -8.75
N ILE A 223 41.63 -22.11 -8.29
CA ILE A 223 42.23 -23.25 -7.58
C ILE A 223 42.72 -24.34 -8.58
N GLY A 224 42.32 -24.24 -9.85
CA GLY A 224 42.68 -25.23 -10.88
C GLY A 224 41.87 -26.53 -10.77
N CYS A 225 40.58 -26.45 -10.39
CA CYS A 225 39.71 -27.59 -10.19
C CYS A 225 38.39 -27.44 -10.95
N THR A 226 37.70 -28.56 -11.21
CA THR A 226 36.34 -28.52 -11.79
C THR A 226 35.29 -28.03 -10.78
N ASN A 227 34.19 -27.42 -11.25
CA ASN A 227 33.08 -26.92 -10.40
C ASN A 227 32.58 -27.99 -9.43
N GLU A 228 32.42 -29.22 -9.91
CA GLU A 228 31.95 -30.32 -9.06
C GLU A 228 32.97 -30.67 -7.95
N ARG A 229 34.26 -30.57 -8.26
CA ARG A 229 35.30 -30.78 -7.27
C ARG A 229 35.32 -29.70 -6.20
N VAL A 230 35.15 -28.45 -6.59
CA VAL A 230 35.00 -27.32 -5.64
C VAL A 230 33.79 -27.54 -4.75
N ARG A 231 32.61 -27.94 -5.30
CA ARG A 231 31.41 -28.27 -4.55
C ARG A 231 31.62 -29.39 -3.53
N GLN A 232 32.36 -30.43 -3.91
CA GLN A 232 32.70 -31.52 -3.01
C GLN A 232 33.56 -31.05 -1.83
N ILE A 233 34.61 -30.27 -2.13
CA ILE A 233 35.49 -29.68 -1.11
C ILE A 233 34.71 -28.79 -0.17
N GLN A 234 33.85 -27.91 -0.70
CA GLN A 234 32.97 -27.04 0.09
C GLN A 234 32.11 -27.85 1.05
N ASN A 235 31.39 -28.86 0.53
CA ASN A 235 30.51 -29.69 1.34
C ASN A 235 31.25 -30.47 2.43
N GLN A 236 32.47 -30.94 2.11
CA GLN A 236 33.33 -31.64 3.07
C GLN A 236 33.79 -30.68 4.18
N ALA A 237 34.22 -29.48 3.83
CA ALA A 237 34.63 -28.46 4.77
C ALA A 237 33.48 -28.03 5.71
N LEU A 238 32.30 -27.77 5.15
CA LEU A 238 31.10 -27.42 5.96
C LEU A 238 30.70 -28.53 6.91
N ARG A 239 30.75 -29.80 6.51
CA ARG A 239 30.49 -30.94 7.39
C ARG A 239 31.48 -31.02 8.55
N LYS A 240 32.77 -30.77 8.29
CA LYS A 240 33.80 -30.77 9.34
C LYS A 240 33.56 -29.64 10.35
N LEU A 241 33.28 -28.44 9.86
CA LEU A 241 32.93 -27.31 10.73
C LEU A 241 31.69 -27.60 11.56
N GLN A 242 30.65 -28.17 10.96
CA GLN A 242 29.43 -28.54 11.69
C GLN A 242 29.72 -29.57 12.80
N GLN A 243 30.55 -30.57 12.52
CA GLN A 243 30.95 -31.56 13.54
C GLN A 243 31.75 -30.92 14.69
N GLN A 244 32.60 -29.95 14.38
CA GLN A 244 33.39 -29.24 15.41
C GLN A 244 32.48 -28.36 16.29
N ILE A 245 31.53 -27.63 15.70
CA ILE A 245 30.56 -26.81 16.44
C ILE A 245 29.69 -27.68 17.39
N ILE A 246 29.24 -28.85 16.90
CA ILE A 246 28.44 -29.77 17.75
C ILE A 246 29.27 -30.31 18.93
N LYS A 247 30.58 -30.48 18.79
CA LYS A 247 31.47 -30.92 19.86
C LYS A 247 31.81 -29.83 20.89
N MET A 248 31.62 -28.54 20.52
CA MET A 248 31.88 -27.41 21.39
C MET A 248 30.67 -27.00 22.23
N LYS A 249 29.45 -27.41 21.83
CA LYS A 249 28.22 -27.28 22.61
C LYS A 249 28.07 -28.42 23.58
#